data_ffb6bee5a5deb82057b8fd725db971e7
#
_entry.id   ffb6bee5a5deb82057b8fd725db971e7
#
_cell.length_a   1.000
_cell.length_b   1.000
_cell.length_c   1.000
_cell.angle_alpha   90.00
_cell.angle_beta   90.00
_cell.angle_gamma   90.00
#
_symmetry.space_group_name_H-M   'P 1'
#
loop_
_entity.id
_entity.type
_entity.pdbx_description
1 polymer ?
#
loop_
_entity_poly.entity_id
_entity_poly.type
_entity_poly.pdbx_seq_one_letter_code
_entity_poly.pdbx_strand_id
1 'polypeptide(L)'
;DDVIKQALAGMIKILYIAPERQENEEWIKATREMKLSMIVIDEAHTISTWGHDFRPAFRRIIDLVKLLPVSFPILATTATATNRVQEDIQSQIGGKISTIRGSLIRSNLMLKVIKVSSEDEKKLWLAANLNKIDGTGLIYTGTRVDTESYSNWLTHVGINAVGYNAGLDSDTRKYIENGLMNNTWKCVVSTNALGMGIDKPDIRFIIHTQIPASPIHYYQEIGRAGRDGKPSTIILFYNDKLDSKGIPTDYSLPKSFIDNARPSIKLYERAVEKLKSEPLSERAIMKATNLKQTQVRVIKSDLIDQNIIKEVKYGSTKEYEYQFGAPKLDTEKFEALRVAKLKDLDSMVNYVYTEMPRMKYLCNFLDCNENTNFDNCDNTNLKKESLEVPQELNNKLQDFHLNYFPLLNTAIATSKTVQGTKWKILITQPNVLEVRKDDILYKSCTMDNYTSVF
;
A
#
# COMPACT_ATOMS: atom_id res chain seq x y z
N ASP A 1 23.98 1.95 23.98
CA ASP A 1 23.74 1.11 22.81
C ASP A 1 25.09 0.77 22.15
N ASP A 2 25.44 -0.52 22.06
CA ASP A 2 26.76 -0.97 21.59
C ASP A 2 27.02 -0.60 20.13
N VAL A 3 25.97 -0.55 19.31
CA VAL A 3 26.07 -0.13 17.91
C VAL A 3 26.52 1.34 17.81
N ILE A 4 25.98 2.22 18.66
CA ILE A 4 26.37 3.64 18.70
C ILE A 4 27.84 3.78 19.11
N LYS A 5 28.28 3.04 20.12
CA LYS A 5 29.68 3.05 20.58
C LYS A 5 30.66 2.58 19.49
N GLN A 6 30.31 1.49 18.78
CA GLN A 6 31.12 0.98 17.67
C GLN A 6 31.16 1.97 16.48
N ALA A 7 30.03 2.65 16.18
CA ALA A 7 29.98 3.66 15.15
C ALA A 7 30.85 4.89 15.49
N LEU A 8 30.77 5.36 16.74
CA LEU A 8 31.63 6.47 17.24
C LEU A 8 33.13 6.10 17.20
N ALA A 9 33.44 4.84 17.50
CA ALA A 9 34.83 4.33 17.42
C ALA A 9 35.32 4.10 15.98
N GLY A 10 34.47 4.32 14.95
CA GLY A 10 34.82 4.14 13.54
C GLY A 10 34.95 2.66 13.12
N MET A 11 34.46 1.74 13.94
CA MET A 11 34.51 0.29 13.66
C MET A 11 33.45 -0.14 12.62
N ILE A 12 32.36 0.63 12.48
CA ILE A 12 31.29 0.38 11.52
C ILE A 12 31.59 1.18 10.24
N LYS A 13 31.64 0.48 9.11
CA LYS A 13 31.87 1.11 7.78
C LYS A 13 30.58 1.52 7.10
N ILE A 14 29.51 0.75 7.26
CA ILE A 14 28.17 1.03 6.71
C ILE A 14 27.18 0.75 7.81
N LEU A 15 26.29 1.72 8.07
CA LEU A 15 25.24 1.60 9.05
C LEU A 15 23.87 1.82 8.40
N TYR A 16 23.04 0.79 8.40
CA TYR A 16 21.65 0.86 7.97
C TYR A 16 20.77 1.32 9.12
N ILE A 17 19.96 2.32 8.87
CA ILE A 17 19.14 2.94 9.90
C ILE A 17 17.75 3.28 9.37
N ALA A 18 16.73 2.94 10.15
CA ALA A 18 15.36 3.32 9.84
C ALA A 18 15.12 4.83 10.12
N PRO A 19 14.32 5.53 9.30
CA PRO A 19 14.04 6.96 9.48
C PRO A 19 13.50 7.32 10.87
N GLU A 20 12.74 6.41 11.49
CA GLU A 20 12.17 6.58 12.83
C GLU A 20 13.23 6.70 13.93
N ARG A 21 14.46 6.21 13.69
CA ARG A 21 15.58 6.40 14.63
C ARG A 21 15.96 7.86 14.82
N GLN A 22 15.65 8.73 13.85
CA GLN A 22 15.85 10.18 13.98
C GLN A 22 14.98 10.80 15.10
N GLU A 23 14.10 10.02 15.74
CA GLU A 23 13.38 10.42 16.95
C GLU A 23 14.17 10.20 18.24
N ASN A 24 15.28 9.46 18.20
CA ASN A 24 16.08 9.12 19.36
C ASN A 24 17.16 10.19 19.61
N GLU A 25 17.06 10.89 20.75
CA GLU A 25 18.01 11.98 21.11
C GLU A 25 19.46 11.49 21.26
N GLU A 26 19.65 10.28 21.83
CA GLU A 26 20.99 9.68 21.97
C GLU A 26 21.60 9.41 20.58
N TRP A 27 20.79 8.94 19.64
CA TRP A 27 21.19 8.79 18.25
C TRP A 27 21.56 10.13 17.61
N ILE A 28 20.72 11.16 17.77
CA ILE A 28 20.98 12.50 17.17
C ILE A 28 22.28 13.07 17.72
N LYS A 29 22.53 12.96 19.04
CA LYS A 29 23.80 13.40 19.65
C LYS A 29 24.98 12.63 19.06
N ALA A 30 24.87 11.29 19.03
CA ALA A 30 25.94 10.46 18.48
C ALA A 30 26.24 10.76 17.00
N THR A 31 25.21 10.99 16.19
CA THR A 31 25.40 11.33 14.76
C THR A 31 26.23 12.61 14.55
N ARG A 32 26.13 13.59 15.44
CA ARG A 32 26.95 14.81 15.38
C ARG A 32 28.42 14.57 15.71
N GLU A 33 28.71 13.54 16.46
CA GLU A 33 30.08 13.17 16.87
C GLU A 33 30.71 12.13 15.92
N MET A 34 29.88 11.42 15.14
CA MET A 34 30.34 10.45 14.17
C MET A 34 31.10 11.09 13.02
N LYS A 35 32.19 10.50 12.60
CA LYS A 35 32.93 10.91 11.38
C LYS A 35 32.25 10.30 10.16
N LEU A 36 31.09 10.87 9.78
CA LEU A 36 30.38 10.44 8.59
C LEU A 36 31.10 10.87 7.33
N SER A 37 31.17 9.99 6.34
CA SER A 37 31.73 10.28 5.01
C SER A 37 30.66 10.56 3.96
N MET A 38 29.47 9.99 4.12
CA MET A 38 28.34 10.11 3.19
C MET A 38 27.05 9.74 3.90
N ILE A 39 25.95 10.34 3.47
CA ILE A 39 24.59 9.87 3.78
C ILE A 39 23.95 9.35 2.49
N VAL A 40 23.37 8.15 2.57
CA VAL A 40 22.53 7.58 1.51
C VAL A 40 21.09 7.56 1.97
N ILE A 41 20.20 8.17 1.19
CA ILE A 41 18.77 8.21 1.45
C ILE A 41 18.11 7.35 0.37
N ASP A 42 17.77 6.13 0.73
CA ASP A 42 17.04 5.24 -0.15
C ASP A 42 15.55 5.54 -0.12
N GLU A 43 14.84 5.22 -1.21
CA GLU A 43 13.44 5.57 -1.42
C GLU A 43 13.15 7.07 -1.18
N ALA A 44 14.03 7.93 -1.69
CA ALA A 44 14.02 9.37 -1.44
C ALA A 44 12.71 10.07 -1.88
N HIS A 45 11.90 9.45 -2.73
CA HIS A 45 10.56 9.94 -3.07
C HIS A 45 9.65 10.08 -1.84
N THR A 46 9.92 9.35 -0.75
CA THR A 46 9.18 9.43 0.52
C THR A 46 9.39 10.73 1.28
N ILE A 47 10.42 11.50 0.93
CA ILE A 47 10.67 12.85 1.46
C ILE A 47 9.63 13.83 0.91
N SER A 48 9.26 13.66 -0.35
CA SER A 48 8.36 14.58 -1.04
C SER A 48 6.91 14.41 -0.56
N THR A 49 6.25 15.51 -0.23
CA THR A 49 4.82 15.52 0.07
C THR A 49 3.96 15.16 -1.15
N TRP A 50 4.54 15.31 -2.34
CA TRP A 50 3.96 14.93 -3.62
C TRP A 50 4.33 13.49 -4.02
N GLY A 51 5.23 12.86 -3.26
CA GLY A 51 5.55 11.44 -3.41
C GLY A 51 4.33 10.56 -3.10
N HIS A 52 4.25 9.44 -3.79
CA HIS A 52 3.14 8.50 -3.62
C HIS A 52 3.10 7.84 -2.23
N ASP A 53 4.23 7.75 -1.54
CA ASP A 53 4.39 7.15 -0.20
C ASP A 53 5.10 8.10 0.77
N PHE A 54 4.55 9.34 0.91
CA PHE A 54 5.12 10.32 1.84
C PHE A 54 5.15 9.79 3.28
N ARG A 55 6.33 9.86 3.90
CA ARG A 55 6.55 9.46 5.30
C ARG A 55 7.14 10.60 6.12
N PRO A 56 6.42 11.10 7.12
CA PRO A 56 6.88 12.20 7.98
C PRO A 56 8.25 11.94 8.64
N ALA A 57 8.57 10.69 8.96
CA ALA A 57 9.87 10.34 9.55
C ALA A 57 11.06 10.68 8.64
N PHE A 58 10.88 10.66 7.31
CA PHE A 58 11.93 11.05 6.36
C PHE A 58 12.25 12.56 6.38
N ARG A 59 11.32 13.41 6.79
CA ARG A 59 11.61 14.85 6.98
C ARG A 59 12.69 15.09 8.02
N ARG A 60 12.75 14.26 9.07
CA ARG A 60 13.79 14.37 10.09
C ARG A 60 15.19 14.08 9.55
N ILE A 61 15.27 13.27 8.47
CA ILE A 61 16.54 13.10 7.75
C ILE A 61 16.96 14.42 7.11
N ILE A 62 16.01 15.17 6.56
CA ILE A 62 16.30 16.50 6.01
C ILE A 62 16.79 17.47 7.09
N ASP A 63 16.19 17.42 8.29
CA ASP A 63 16.67 18.24 9.41
C ASP A 63 18.10 17.87 9.81
N LEU A 64 18.45 16.57 9.80
CA LEU A 64 19.83 16.12 9.98
C LEU A 64 20.74 16.63 8.85
N VAL A 65 20.32 16.49 7.60
CA VAL A 65 21.08 16.96 6.42
C VAL A 65 21.40 18.45 6.52
N LYS A 66 20.44 19.28 6.94
CA LYS A 66 20.63 20.72 7.13
C LYS A 66 21.65 21.11 8.21
N LEU A 67 21.95 20.19 9.13
CA LEU A 67 22.98 20.38 10.15
C LEU A 67 24.39 20.07 9.66
N LEU A 68 24.52 19.45 8.49
CA LEU A 68 25.81 19.08 7.89
C LEU A 68 26.36 20.22 7.01
N PRO A 69 27.68 20.25 6.76
CA PRO A 69 28.27 21.22 5.82
C PRO A 69 27.64 21.08 4.42
N VAL A 70 27.49 22.19 3.70
CA VAL A 70 26.91 22.21 2.34
C VAL A 70 27.67 21.30 1.36
N SER A 71 28.95 21.08 1.59
CA SER A 71 29.81 20.21 0.78
C SER A 71 29.73 18.72 1.18
N PHE A 72 28.90 18.39 2.17
CA PHE A 72 28.79 16.99 2.64
C PHE A 72 28.13 16.10 1.58
N PRO A 73 28.73 14.95 1.23
CA PRO A 73 28.20 14.08 0.18
C PRO A 73 26.86 13.43 0.60
N ILE A 74 25.82 13.63 -0.22
CA ILE A 74 24.51 13.03 -0.04
C ILE A 74 24.13 12.34 -1.33
N LEU A 75 23.74 11.06 -1.23
CA LEU A 75 23.18 10.28 -2.32
C LEU A 75 21.70 10.01 -2.02
N ALA A 76 20.80 10.47 -2.87
CA ALA A 76 19.38 10.16 -2.81
C ALA A 76 19.02 9.19 -3.94
N THR A 77 18.50 8.01 -3.61
CA THR A 77 18.10 6.98 -4.58
C THR A 77 16.60 6.78 -4.58
N THR A 78 16.02 6.62 -5.75
CA THR A 78 14.62 6.25 -5.92
C THR A 78 14.39 5.66 -7.30
N ALA A 79 13.49 4.70 -7.39
CA ALA A 79 13.06 4.09 -8.66
C ALA A 79 11.99 4.92 -9.39
N THR A 80 11.35 5.88 -8.72
CA THR A 80 10.07 6.48 -9.18
C THR A 80 9.99 7.98 -8.92
N ALA A 81 11.05 8.73 -9.23
CA ALA A 81 11.01 10.19 -9.13
C ALA A 81 10.48 10.81 -10.44
N THR A 82 9.25 11.31 -10.41
CA THR A 82 8.78 12.28 -11.41
C THR A 82 9.55 13.60 -11.27
N ASN A 83 9.53 14.45 -12.31
CA ASN A 83 10.20 15.76 -12.25
C ASN A 83 9.75 16.57 -11.04
N ARG A 84 8.45 16.56 -10.74
CA ARG A 84 7.89 17.25 -9.57
C ARG A 84 8.45 16.74 -8.23
N VAL A 85 8.58 15.42 -8.08
CA VAL A 85 9.18 14.81 -6.89
C VAL A 85 10.65 15.17 -6.78
N GLN A 86 11.38 15.18 -7.89
CA GLN A 86 12.78 15.57 -7.94
C GLN A 86 12.98 17.03 -7.53
N GLU A 87 12.17 17.96 -8.06
CA GLU A 87 12.19 19.38 -7.72
C GLU A 87 11.90 19.60 -6.23
N ASP A 88 10.92 18.87 -5.68
CA ASP A 88 10.58 18.96 -4.25
C ASP A 88 11.73 18.44 -3.37
N ILE A 89 12.33 17.30 -3.70
CA ILE A 89 13.52 16.77 -3.00
C ILE A 89 14.66 17.81 -3.06
N GLN A 90 14.92 18.38 -4.23
CA GLN A 90 15.95 19.41 -4.40
C GLN A 90 15.69 20.63 -3.53
N SER A 91 14.45 21.12 -3.48
CA SER A 91 14.07 22.26 -2.64
C SER A 91 14.24 21.99 -1.15
N GLN A 92 14.01 20.76 -0.71
CA GLN A 92 14.09 20.37 0.70
C GLN A 92 15.53 20.11 1.16
N ILE A 93 16.33 19.40 0.36
CA ILE A 93 17.74 19.12 0.68
C ILE A 93 18.58 20.41 0.54
N GLY A 94 18.24 21.25 -0.43
CA GLY A 94 19.00 22.45 -0.76
C GLY A 94 20.26 22.13 -1.59
N GLY A 95 20.95 23.21 -2.03
CA GLY A 95 22.18 23.07 -2.78
C GLY A 95 22.00 22.68 -4.26
N LYS A 96 23.11 22.40 -4.95
CA LYS A 96 23.12 21.98 -6.35
C LYS A 96 23.10 20.46 -6.42
N ILE A 97 22.01 19.87 -6.93
CA ILE A 97 21.86 18.43 -7.10
C ILE A 97 22.24 18.06 -8.54
N SER A 98 23.07 17.02 -8.68
CA SER A 98 23.31 16.33 -9.96
C SER A 98 22.40 15.13 -10.04
N THR A 99 21.55 15.06 -11.07
CA THR A 99 20.62 13.95 -11.27
C THR A 99 21.14 12.99 -12.32
N ILE A 100 21.17 11.69 -11.98
CA ILE A 100 21.48 10.61 -12.90
C ILE A 100 20.21 9.77 -13.03
N ARG A 101 19.65 9.68 -14.24
CA ARG A 101 18.51 8.80 -14.55
C ARG A 101 18.99 7.59 -15.34
N GLY A 102 18.66 6.41 -14.83
CA GLY A 102 18.75 5.16 -15.59
C GLY A 102 17.51 4.92 -16.44
N SER A 103 17.60 3.98 -17.38
CA SER A 103 16.44 3.53 -18.14
C SER A 103 15.39 2.90 -17.25
N LEU A 104 14.13 3.27 -17.47
CA LEU A 104 12.97 2.65 -16.83
C LEU A 104 12.38 1.51 -17.66
N ILE A 105 12.94 1.26 -18.85
CA ILE A 105 12.41 0.26 -19.75
C ILE A 105 12.78 -1.14 -19.29
N ARG A 106 11.78 -1.97 -19.12
CA ARG A 106 11.90 -3.37 -18.76
C ARG A 106 11.37 -4.24 -19.91
N SER A 107 12.20 -4.43 -20.93
CA SER A 107 11.85 -5.16 -22.16
C SER A 107 11.50 -6.64 -21.93
N ASN A 108 11.89 -7.20 -20.81
CA ASN A 108 11.58 -8.58 -20.43
C ASN A 108 10.19 -8.74 -19.75
N LEU A 109 9.45 -7.67 -19.49
CA LEU A 109 8.12 -7.74 -18.92
C LEU A 109 7.05 -7.75 -20.01
N MET A 110 6.22 -8.78 -20.02
CA MET A 110 5.08 -8.93 -20.92
C MET A 110 3.83 -8.36 -20.24
N LEU A 111 3.38 -7.17 -20.63
CA LEU A 111 2.29 -6.45 -19.99
C LEU A 111 0.95 -6.76 -20.63
N LYS A 112 -0.02 -7.20 -19.83
CA LYS A 112 -1.37 -7.55 -20.25
C LYS A 112 -2.42 -6.94 -19.34
N VAL A 113 -3.54 -6.52 -19.90
CA VAL A 113 -4.75 -6.11 -19.15
C VAL A 113 -5.91 -6.99 -19.56
N ILE A 114 -6.58 -7.56 -18.58
CA ILE A 114 -7.75 -8.42 -18.78
C ILE A 114 -8.96 -7.73 -18.16
N LYS A 115 -9.93 -7.34 -19.02
CA LYS A 115 -11.19 -6.81 -18.55
C LYS A 115 -12.11 -7.94 -18.15
N VAL A 116 -12.74 -7.79 -16.99
CA VAL A 116 -13.65 -8.76 -16.39
C VAL A 116 -14.90 -8.06 -15.88
N SER A 117 -15.97 -8.81 -15.67
CA SER A 117 -17.25 -8.30 -15.17
C SER A 117 -17.56 -8.72 -13.73
N SER A 118 -16.71 -9.56 -13.12
CA SER A 118 -16.89 -10.00 -11.73
C SER A 118 -15.59 -10.49 -11.09
N GLU A 119 -15.57 -10.62 -9.77
CA GLU A 119 -14.49 -11.25 -9.02
C GLU A 119 -14.38 -12.75 -9.32
N ASP A 120 -15.50 -13.39 -9.65
CA ASP A 120 -15.54 -14.80 -10.02
C ASP A 120 -14.81 -15.04 -11.35
N GLU A 121 -14.95 -14.16 -12.33
CA GLU A 121 -14.18 -14.24 -13.57
C GLU A 121 -12.67 -14.16 -13.34
N LYS A 122 -12.20 -13.31 -12.39
CA LYS A 122 -10.79 -13.25 -12.01
C LYS A 122 -10.33 -14.60 -11.42
N LYS A 123 -11.11 -15.15 -10.48
CA LYS A 123 -10.82 -16.44 -9.83
C LYS A 123 -10.78 -17.59 -10.84
N LEU A 124 -11.76 -17.64 -11.73
CA LEU A 124 -11.85 -18.66 -12.77
C LEU A 124 -10.68 -18.57 -13.75
N TRP A 125 -10.35 -17.37 -14.20
CA TRP A 125 -9.21 -17.19 -15.10
C TRP A 125 -7.90 -17.65 -14.46
N LEU A 126 -7.67 -17.29 -13.19
CA LEU A 126 -6.49 -17.73 -12.44
C LEU A 126 -6.43 -19.26 -12.35
N ALA A 127 -7.53 -19.92 -12.00
CA ALA A 127 -7.59 -21.38 -11.91
C ALA A 127 -7.29 -22.08 -13.25
N ALA A 128 -7.76 -21.50 -14.37
CA ALA A 128 -7.58 -22.05 -15.71
C ALA A 128 -6.18 -21.83 -16.30
N ASN A 129 -5.48 -20.76 -15.88
CA ASN A 129 -4.31 -20.29 -16.61
C ASN A 129 -3.03 -20.23 -15.78
N LEU A 130 -3.11 -20.14 -14.43
CA LEU A 130 -1.93 -19.90 -13.60
C LEU A 130 -0.86 -21.01 -13.73
N ASN A 131 -1.28 -22.26 -13.88
CA ASN A 131 -0.36 -23.40 -14.08
C ASN A 131 0.31 -23.39 -15.46
N LYS A 132 -0.22 -22.64 -16.44
CA LYS A 132 0.38 -22.50 -17.77
C LYS A 132 1.50 -21.47 -17.78
N ILE A 133 1.60 -20.63 -16.75
CA ILE A 133 2.68 -19.66 -16.58
C ILE A 133 3.79 -20.35 -15.79
N ASP A 134 4.97 -20.43 -16.34
CA ASP A 134 6.13 -21.05 -15.67
C ASP A 134 6.55 -20.33 -14.40
N GLY A 135 7.19 -21.07 -13.48
CA GLY A 135 7.82 -20.54 -12.27
C GLY A 135 6.86 -20.04 -11.19
N THR A 136 7.40 -19.25 -10.30
CA THR A 136 6.72 -18.69 -9.13
C THR A 136 6.41 -17.22 -9.33
N GLY A 137 5.31 -16.74 -8.74
CA GLY A 137 4.94 -15.34 -8.84
C GLY A 137 4.15 -14.78 -7.67
N LEU A 138 3.70 -13.54 -7.84
CA LEU A 138 2.92 -12.81 -6.85
C LEU A 138 1.54 -12.47 -7.43
N ILE A 139 0.52 -12.50 -6.56
CA ILE A 139 -0.81 -12.00 -6.87
C ILE A 139 -1.13 -10.89 -5.88
N TYR A 140 -1.25 -9.65 -6.36
CA TYR A 140 -1.61 -8.51 -5.54
C TYR A 140 -3.12 -8.31 -5.48
N THR A 141 -3.64 -8.15 -4.27
CA THR A 141 -5.06 -7.93 -3.97
C THR A 141 -5.29 -6.64 -3.21
N GLY A 142 -6.52 -6.14 -3.23
CA GLY A 142 -6.89 -4.88 -2.58
C GLY A 142 -6.98 -4.96 -1.05
N THR A 143 -7.40 -6.10 -0.51
CA THR A 143 -7.68 -6.25 0.93
C THR A 143 -7.08 -7.52 1.53
N ARG A 144 -7.00 -7.57 2.87
CA ARG A 144 -6.57 -8.77 3.59
C ARG A 144 -7.52 -9.95 3.38
N VAL A 145 -8.81 -9.69 3.31
CA VAL A 145 -9.83 -10.72 3.06
C VAL A 145 -9.62 -11.35 1.68
N ASP A 146 -9.27 -10.52 0.68
CA ASP A 146 -9.00 -11.04 -0.66
C ASP A 146 -7.76 -11.93 -0.68
N THR A 147 -6.72 -11.66 0.15
CA THR A 147 -5.56 -12.55 0.22
C THR A 147 -5.96 -13.96 0.64
N GLU A 148 -6.88 -14.10 1.57
CA GLU A 148 -7.40 -15.39 2.02
C GLU A 148 -8.33 -16.00 0.97
N SER A 149 -9.27 -15.22 0.43
CA SER A 149 -10.24 -15.68 -0.55
C SER A 149 -9.56 -16.26 -1.80
N TYR A 150 -8.61 -15.52 -2.37
CA TYR A 150 -7.89 -15.98 -3.56
C TYR A 150 -6.93 -17.14 -3.27
N SER A 151 -6.17 -17.11 -2.17
CA SER A 151 -5.24 -18.20 -1.85
C SER A 151 -5.99 -19.51 -1.56
N ASN A 152 -7.11 -19.46 -0.84
CA ASN A 152 -7.92 -20.62 -0.55
C ASN A 152 -8.62 -21.19 -1.81
N TRP A 153 -9.11 -20.30 -2.69
CA TRP A 153 -9.64 -20.72 -3.97
C TRP A 153 -8.58 -21.46 -4.81
N LEU A 154 -7.39 -20.90 -4.95
CA LEU A 154 -6.31 -21.50 -5.71
C LEU A 154 -5.89 -22.85 -5.13
N THR A 155 -5.80 -22.95 -3.80
CA THR A 155 -5.52 -24.21 -3.11
C THR A 155 -6.64 -25.23 -3.33
N HIS A 156 -7.91 -24.82 -3.31
CA HIS A 156 -9.07 -25.67 -3.56
C HIS A 156 -9.03 -26.30 -4.97
N VAL A 157 -8.52 -25.60 -5.96
CA VAL A 157 -8.35 -26.11 -7.33
C VAL A 157 -6.99 -26.79 -7.57
N GLY A 158 -6.22 -27.04 -6.52
CA GLY A 158 -4.96 -27.78 -6.58
C GLY A 158 -3.73 -26.96 -6.97
N ILE A 159 -3.80 -25.62 -6.90
CA ILE A 159 -2.66 -24.72 -7.11
C ILE A 159 -2.02 -24.39 -5.76
N ASN A 160 -0.72 -24.64 -5.61
CA ASN A 160 0.00 -24.39 -4.37
C ASN A 160 0.17 -22.87 -4.12
N ALA A 161 -0.79 -22.27 -3.42
CA ALA A 161 -0.86 -20.85 -3.13
C ALA A 161 -0.96 -20.58 -1.63
N VAL A 162 -0.44 -19.43 -1.19
CA VAL A 162 -0.52 -19.00 0.21
C VAL A 162 -0.85 -17.52 0.30
N GLY A 163 -1.68 -17.12 1.28
CA GLY A 163 -2.03 -15.73 1.55
C GLY A 163 -1.01 -15.05 2.45
N TYR A 164 -0.64 -13.81 2.13
CA TYR A 164 0.27 -12.98 2.93
C TYR A 164 -0.30 -11.59 3.16
N ASN A 165 -0.36 -11.15 4.41
CA ASN A 165 -0.78 -9.80 4.75
C ASN A 165 -0.17 -9.34 6.09
N ALA A 166 -0.25 -8.05 6.37
CA ALA A 166 0.32 -7.44 7.57
C ALA A 166 -0.37 -7.88 8.90
N GLY A 167 -1.48 -8.62 8.83
CA GLY A 167 -2.16 -9.16 10.00
C GLY A 167 -1.58 -10.49 10.49
N LEU A 168 -0.72 -11.14 9.69
CA LEU A 168 -0.03 -12.36 10.08
C LEU A 168 1.06 -12.08 11.12
N ASP A 169 1.32 -13.04 12.00
CA ASP A 169 2.44 -12.97 12.93
C ASP A 169 3.80 -13.00 12.21
N SER A 170 4.86 -12.63 12.94
CA SER A 170 6.20 -12.50 12.37
C SER A 170 6.76 -13.82 11.82
N ASP A 171 6.47 -14.94 12.50
CA ASP A 171 7.06 -16.22 12.15
C ASP A 171 6.38 -16.82 10.93
N THR A 172 5.06 -16.70 10.86
CA THR A 172 4.28 -17.05 9.66
C THR A 172 4.72 -16.23 8.46
N ARG A 173 4.94 -14.93 8.60
CA ARG A 173 5.44 -14.09 7.51
C ARG A 173 6.81 -14.56 7.01
N LYS A 174 7.76 -14.80 7.92
CA LYS A 174 9.09 -15.33 7.58
C LYS A 174 9.02 -16.69 6.88
N TYR A 175 8.14 -17.57 7.35
CA TYR A 175 7.94 -18.87 6.72
C TYR A 175 7.48 -18.74 5.26
N ILE A 176 6.49 -17.85 5.00
CA ILE A 176 5.99 -17.61 3.65
C ILE A 176 7.05 -16.95 2.78
N GLU A 177 7.78 -15.96 3.30
CA GLU A 177 8.87 -15.27 2.60
C GLU A 177 9.98 -16.24 2.22
N ASN A 178 10.41 -17.10 3.14
CA ASN A 178 11.41 -18.14 2.86
C ASN A 178 10.91 -19.16 1.82
N GLY A 179 9.64 -19.54 1.90
CA GLY A 179 9.02 -20.42 0.92
C GLY A 179 8.95 -19.78 -0.48
N LEU A 180 8.69 -18.48 -0.55
CA LEU A 180 8.74 -17.74 -1.81
C LEU A 180 10.15 -17.75 -2.39
N MET A 181 11.18 -17.46 -1.58
CA MET A 181 12.58 -17.46 -2.02
C MET A 181 13.01 -18.82 -2.56
N ASN A 182 12.52 -19.91 -1.98
CA ASN A 182 12.86 -21.29 -2.34
C ASN A 182 11.92 -21.91 -3.40
N ASN A 183 11.01 -21.13 -4.02
CA ASN A 183 10.02 -21.62 -4.99
C ASN A 183 9.09 -22.72 -4.42
N THR A 184 8.84 -22.72 -3.13
CA THR A 184 7.92 -23.67 -2.47
C THR A 184 6.48 -23.44 -2.94
N TRP A 185 6.10 -22.18 -3.15
CA TRP A 185 4.75 -21.78 -3.58
C TRP A 185 4.71 -21.56 -5.09
N LYS A 186 3.62 -21.94 -5.74
CA LYS A 186 3.33 -21.47 -7.11
C LYS A 186 3.12 -19.96 -7.11
N CYS A 187 2.39 -19.47 -6.12
CA CYS A 187 2.24 -18.02 -5.92
C CYS A 187 1.99 -17.67 -4.45
N VAL A 188 2.37 -16.44 -4.11
CA VAL A 188 1.95 -15.78 -2.87
C VAL A 188 0.91 -14.72 -3.22
N VAL A 189 -0.28 -14.83 -2.61
CA VAL A 189 -1.37 -13.86 -2.74
C VAL A 189 -1.23 -12.82 -1.64
N SER A 190 -0.98 -11.57 -1.98
CA SER A 190 -0.64 -10.56 -0.99
C SER A 190 -1.32 -9.22 -1.25
N THR A 191 -1.49 -8.44 -0.19
CA THR A 191 -1.61 -6.99 -0.32
C THR A 191 -0.23 -6.39 -0.61
N ASN A 192 -0.14 -5.06 -0.76
CA ASN A 192 1.14 -4.34 -0.85
C ASN A 192 2.10 -4.57 0.35
N ALA A 193 1.65 -5.29 1.39
CA ALA A 193 2.49 -5.67 2.54
C ALA A 193 3.69 -6.56 2.14
N LEU A 194 3.55 -7.40 1.11
CA LEU A 194 4.65 -8.15 0.52
C LEU A 194 5.26 -7.32 -0.61
N GLY A 195 5.93 -6.28 -0.26
CA GLY A 195 6.45 -5.36 -1.26
C GLY A 195 7.89 -5.01 -1.00
N MET A 196 8.14 -4.10 -0.08
CA MET A 196 9.49 -3.64 0.22
C MET A 196 10.36 -4.77 0.79
N GLY A 197 11.59 -4.88 0.31
CA GLY A 197 12.59 -5.82 0.85
C GLY A 197 12.63 -7.20 0.19
N ILE A 198 11.73 -7.54 -0.75
CA ILE A 198 11.85 -8.79 -1.50
C ILE A 198 12.79 -8.59 -2.70
N ASP A 199 13.91 -9.28 -2.64
CA ASP A 199 14.88 -9.34 -3.74
C ASP A 199 15.01 -10.78 -4.25
N LYS A 200 14.01 -11.20 -5.05
CA LYS A 200 13.99 -12.51 -5.73
C LYS A 200 14.11 -12.27 -7.23
N PRO A 201 15.22 -12.71 -7.86
CA PRO A 201 15.47 -12.40 -9.26
C PRO A 201 14.52 -13.11 -10.24
N ASP A 202 14.01 -14.28 -9.87
CA ASP A 202 13.28 -15.20 -10.73
C ASP A 202 11.77 -15.21 -10.49
N ILE A 203 11.16 -14.08 -10.08
CA ILE A 203 9.70 -13.93 -10.10
C ILE A 203 9.24 -13.92 -11.56
N ARG A 204 8.44 -14.94 -11.94
CA ARG A 204 8.02 -15.14 -13.35
C ARG A 204 6.72 -14.50 -13.72
N PHE A 205 5.89 -14.17 -12.73
CA PHE A 205 4.65 -13.42 -12.99
C PHE A 205 4.26 -12.53 -11.81
N ILE A 206 3.60 -11.44 -12.14
CA ILE A 206 2.89 -10.60 -11.18
C ILE A 206 1.50 -10.33 -11.72
N ILE A 207 0.49 -10.59 -10.90
CA ILE A 207 -0.91 -10.44 -11.27
C ILE A 207 -1.59 -9.51 -10.27
N HIS A 208 -2.27 -8.48 -10.76
CA HIS A 208 -3.08 -7.59 -9.94
C HIS A 208 -4.56 -7.92 -10.11
N THR A 209 -5.23 -8.28 -9.03
CA THR A 209 -6.69 -8.49 -9.01
C THR A 209 -7.44 -7.19 -8.74
N GLN A 210 -6.74 -6.15 -8.33
CA GLN A 210 -7.23 -4.81 -8.07
C GLN A 210 -6.27 -3.79 -8.68
N ILE A 211 -6.78 -2.72 -9.28
CA ILE A 211 -5.89 -1.66 -9.79
C ILE A 211 -5.16 -0.98 -8.64
N PRO A 212 -3.85 -0.76 -8.75
CA PRO A 212 -3.09 0.09 -7.83
C PRO A 212 -3.57 1.54 -7.85
N ALA A 213 -3.27 2.29 -6.80
CA ALA A 213 -3.68 3.68 -6.66
C ALA A 213 -3.02 4.65 -7.66
N SER A 214 -1.95 4.22 -8.33
CA SER A 214 -1.25 5.04 -9.33
C SER A 214 -0.36 4.18 -10.24
N PRO A 215 0.01 4.69 -11.44
CA PRO A 215 1.00 4.04 -12.30
C PRO A 215 2.38 3.88 -11.62
N ILE A 216 2.72 4.74 -10.65
CA ILE A 216 3.96 4.64 -9.88
C ILE A 216 3.96 3.37 -9.02
N HIS A 217 2.89 3.16 -8.23
CA HIS A 217 2.77 1.94 -7.41
C HIS A 217 2.78 0.70 -8.30
N TYR A 218 2.03 0.73 -9.40
CA TYR A 218 2.00 -0.36 -10.36
C TYR A 218 3.41 -0.68 -10.91
N TYR A 219 4.15 0.35 -11.33
CA TYR A 219 5.51 0.18 -11.86
C TYR A 219 6.47 -0.40 -10.81
N GLN A 220 6.40 0.04 -9.57
CA GLN A 220 7.21 -0.50 -8.47
C GLN A 220 6.89 -1.97 -8.16
N GLU A 221 5.61 -2.33 -8.19
CA GLU A 221 5.16 -3.70 -7.93
C GLU A 221 5.57 -4.63 -9.07
N ILE A 222 5.32 -4.28 -10.33
CA ILE A 222 5.72 -5.09 -11.48
C ILE A 222 7.25 -5.16 -11.66
N GLY A 223 7.97 -4.14 -11.20
CA GLY A 223 9.44 -4.08 -11.23
C GLY A 223 10.15 -5.17 -10.42
N ARG A 224 9.39 -5.94 -9.61
CA ARG A 224 9.90 -7.11 -8.86
C ARG A 224 10.07 -8.33 -9.74
N ALA A 225 9.33 -8.41 -10.87
CA ALA A 225 9.41 -9.55 -11.77
C ALA A 225 10.66 -9.48 -12.65
N GLY A 226 11.21 -10.65 -12.96
CA GLY A 226 12.27 -10.81 -13.95
C GLY A 226 13.52 -9.96 -13.72
N ARG A 227 13.96 -9.81 -12.50
CA ARG A 227 15.21 -9.07 -12.20
C ARG A 227 16.45 -9.74 -12.78
N ASP A 228 16.35 -11.02 -13.09
CA ASP A 228 17.37 -11.80 -13.80
C ASP A 228 17.37 -11.57 -15.33
N GLY A 229 16.56 -10.66 -15.84
CA GLY A 229 16.44 -10.34 -17.25
C GLY A 229 15.60 -11.32 -18.06
N LYS A 230 15.12 -12.43 -17.48
CA LYS A 230 14.28 -13.40 -18.19
C LYS A 230 12.84 -12.91 -18.35
N PRO A 231 12.11 -13.37 -19.38
CA PRO A 231 10.73 -13.02 -19.61
C PRO A 231 9.84 -13.26 -18.37
N SER A 232 8.96 -12.32 -18.08
CA SER A 232 8.01 -12.41 -16.98
C SER A 232 6.66 -11.83 -17.39
N THR A 233 5.58 -12.50 -16.98
CA THR A 233 4.22 -12.13 -17.36
C THR A 233 3.61 -11.23 -16.29
N ILE A 234 3.09 -10.09 -16.74
CA ILE A 234 2.42 -9.11 -15.88
C ILE A 234 0.97 -9.01 -16.32
N ILE A 235 0.05 -9.23 -15.41
CA ILE A 235 -1.39 -9.18 -15.70
C ILE A 235 -2.06 -8.21 -14.73
N LEU A 236 -2.87 -7.31 -15.28
CA LEU A 236 -3.76 -6.45 -14.54
C LEU A 236 -5.19 -6.81 -14.89
N PHE A 237 -5.97 -7.28 -13.92
CA PHE A 237 -7.42 -7.38 -14.06
C PHE A 237 -8.08 -6.03 -13.82
N TYR A 238 -9.16 -5.78 -14.54
CA TYR A 238 -9.98 -4.60 -14.33
C TYR A 238 -11.46 -4.90 -14.55
N ASN A 239 -12.24 -4.68 -13.50
CA ASN A 239 -13.69 -4.74 -13.55
C ASN A 239 -14.26 -3.33 -13.71
N ASP A 240 -14.74 -3.01 -14.91
CA ASP A 240 -15.35 -1.71 -15.25
C ASP A 240 -16.87 -1.67 -15.06
N LYS A 241 -17.48 -2.78 -14.61
CA LYS A 241 -18.90 -2.82 -14.30
C LYS A 241 -19.23 -1.78 -13.23
N LEU A 242 -20.24 -0.98 -13.48
CA LEU A 242 -20.65 0.06 -12.55
C LEU A 242 -21.32 -0.51 -11.31
N ASP A 243 -20.95 0.00 -10.15
CA ASP A 243 -21.59 -0.27 -8.87
C ASP A 243 -22.94 0.49 -8.75
N SER A 244 -23.63 0.36 -7.62
CA SER A 244 -24.89 1.06 -7.34
C SER A 244 -24.79 2.59 -7.34
N LYS A 245 -23.58 3.14 -7.28
CA LYS A 245 -23.28 4.59 -7.32
C LYS A 245 -22.83 5.06 -8.69
N GLY A 246 -22.82 4.17 -9.70
CA GLY A 246 -22.34 4.50 -11.05
C GLY A 246 -20.80 4.60 -11.15
N ILE A 247 -20.06 3.99 -10.22
CA ILE A 247 -18.60 4.00 -10.19
C ILE A 247 -18.11 2.61 -10.63
N PRO A 248 -17.06 2.50 -11.46
CA PRO A 248 -16.47 1.20 -11.80
C PRO A 248 -16.01 0.44 -10.56
N THR A 249 -16.33 -0.85 -10.48
CA THR A 249 -16.12 -1.68 -9.29
C THR A 249 -14.67 -1.62 -8.80
N ASP A 250 -13.70 -1.82 -9.71
CA ASP A 250 -12.28 -1.82 -9.31
C ASP A 250 -11.71 -0.40 -9.06
N TYR A 251 -12.41 0.65 -9.45
CA TYR A 251 -12.07 2.03 -9.10
C TYR A 251 -12.56 2.42 -7.69
N SER A 252 -13.67 1.83 -7.27
CA SER A 252 -14.38 2.20 -6.03
C SER A 252 -13.51 2.01 -4.78
N LEU A 253 -12.79 0.89 -4.68
CA LEU A 253 -11.98 0.56 -3.51
C LEU A 253 -10.77 1.50 -3.34
N PRO A 254 -9.88 1.69 -4.35
CA PRO A 254 -8.78 2.66 -4.24
C PRO A 254 -9.27 4.09 -3.99
N LYS A 255 -10.36 4.50 -4.65
CA LYS A 255 -11.00 5.80 -4.39
C LYS A 255 -11.40 5.93 -2.93
N SER A 256 -12.02 4.90 -2.35
CA SER A 256 -12.43 4.94 -0.94
C SER A 256 -11.24 5.07 0.01
N PHE A 257 -10.09 4.46 -0.30
CA PHE A 257 -8.88 4.63 0.49
C PHE A 257 -8.32 6.05 0.38
N ILE A 258 -8.38 6.67 -0.81
CA ILE A 258 -7.95 8.06 -1.00
C ILE A 258 -8.88 9.01 -0.24
N ASP A 259 -10.20 8.84 -0.38
CA ASP A 259 -11.20 9.70 0.27
C ASP A 259 -11.15 9.60 1.81
N ASN A 260 -10.82 8.42 2.35
CA ASN A 260 -10.76 8.15 3.79
C ASN A 260 -9.34 8.19 4.36
N ALA A 261 -8.34 8.61 3.58
CA ALA A 261 -6.95 8.67 4.04
C ALA A 261 -6.75 9.60 5.24
N ARG A 262 -7.60 10.63 5.35
CA ARG A 262 -7.60 11.59 6.45
C ARG A 262 -8.93 11.62 7.19
N PRO A 263 -8.89 11.75 8.52
CA PRO A 263 -10.08 12.02 9.32
C PRO A 263 -10.76 13.33 8.91
N SER A 264 -12.04 13.47 9.25
CA SER A 264 -12.78 14.72 8.98
C SER A 264 -12.18 15.92 9.74
N ILE A 265 -12.31 17.12 9.18
CA ILE A 265 -11.76 18.36 9.76
C ILE A 265 -12.21 18.58 11.21
N LYS A 266 -13.47 18.25 11.53
CA LYS A 266 -13.99 18.31 12.91
C LYS A 266 -13.18 17.49 13.92
N LEU A 267 -12.54 16.41 13.47
CA LEU A 267 -11.70 15.59 14.34
C LEU A 267 -10.34 16.23 14.58
N TYR A 268 -9.78 16.94 13.59
CA TYR A 268 -8.58 17.78 13.78
C TYR A 268 -8.87 18.92 14.76
N GLU A 269 -9.97 19.64 14.59
CA GLU A 269 -10.36 20.74 15.48
C GLU A 269 -10.51 20.26 16.91
N ARG A 270 -11.16 19.10 17.13
CA ARG A 270 -11.28 18.48 18.45
C ARG A 270 -9.93 18.14 19.08
N ALA A 271 -8.99 17.60 18.28
CA ALA A 271 -7.66 17.27 18.75
C ALA A 271 -6.87 18.54 19.12
N VAL A 272 -6.91 19.57 18.27
CA VAL A 272 -6.23 20.86 18.51
C VAL A 272 -6.78 21.54 19.75
N GLU A 273 -8.11 21.55 19.94
CA GLU A 273 -8.74 22.14 21.13
C GLU A 273 -8.24 21.49 22.44
N LYS A 274 -8.10 20.18 22.45
CA LYS A 274 -7.54 19.46 23.62
C LYS A 274 -6.06 19.77 23.84
N LEU A 275 -5.29 19.83 22.77
CA LEU A 275 -3.84 20.14 22.82
C LEU A 275 -3.54 21.59 23.21
N LYS A 276 -4.48 22.54 23.00
CA LYS A 276 -4.37 23.90 23.49
C LYS A 276 -4.45 24.00 25.01
N SER A 277 -5.11 23.07 25.66
CA SER A 277 -5.29 23.08 27.12
C SER A 277 -4.07 22.57 27.87
N GLU A 278 -3.43 21.51 27.34
CA GLU A 278 -2.27 20.85 27.96
C GLU A 278 -1.55 19.96 26.94
N PRO A 279 -0.24 19.70 27.12
CA PRO A 279 0.47 18.69 26.35
C PRO A 279 -0.13 17.29 26.58
N LEU A 280 -0.29 16.50 25.53
CA LEU A 280 -0.91 15.20 25.62
C LEU A 280 -0.08 14.13 24.89
N SER A 281 0.05 12.96 25.49
CA SER A 281 0.57 11.77 24.82
C SER A 281 -0.42 11.24 23.76
N GLU A 282 0.05 10.41 22.81
CA GLU A 282 -0.81 9.78 21.79
C GLU A 282 -2.01 9.06 22.43
N ARG A 283 -1.75 8.32 23.52
CA ARG A 283 -2.80 7.61 24.28
C ARG A 283 -3.78 8.56 24.97
N ALA A 284 -3.29 9.69 25.49
CA ALA A 284 -4.14 10.71 26.11
C ALA A 284 -5.02 11.41 25.05
N ILE A 285 -4.48 11.72 23.87
CA ILE A 285 -5.25 12.25 22.75
C ILE A 285 -6.36 11.27 22.35
N MET A 286 -6.04 9.98 22.18
CA MET A 286 -7.05 8.94 21.88
C MET A 286 -8.19 8.97 22.90
N LYS A 287 -7.85 8.98 24.20
CA LYS A 287 -8.86 8.99 25.29
C LYS A 287 -9.68 10.28 25.33
N ALA A 288 -9.02 11.44 25.17
CA ALA A 288 -9.70 12.75 25.24
C ALA A 288 -10.59 13.03 24.01
N THR A 289 -10.28 12.45 22.87
CA THR A 289 -10.98 12.68 21.62
C THR A 289 -11.88 11.54 21.18
N ASN A 290 -11.80 10.38 21.85
CA ASN A 290 -12.46 9.13 21.45
C ASN A 290 -12.15 8.73 20.01
N LEU A 291 -10.88 8.88 19.59
CA LEU A 291 -10.40 8.55 18.26
C LEU A 291 -9.60 7.22 18.29
N LYS A 292 -9.64 6.50 17.18
CA LYS A 292 -8.79 5.32 16.97
C LYS A 292 -7.32 5.75 16.84
N GLN A 293 -6.40 4.89 17.24
CA GLN A 293 -4.96 5.16 17.18
C GLN A 293 -4.50 5.59 15.78
N THR A 294 -5.00 4.92 14.74
CA THR A 294 -4.68 5.26 13.34
C THR A 294 -5.08 6.69 12.98
N GLN A 295 -6.26 7.14 13.41
CA GLN A 295 -6.73 8.50 13.19
C GLN A 295 -5.87 9.53 13.96
N VAL A 296 -5.54 9.24 15.21
CA VAL A 296 -4.67 10.12 16.02
C VAL A 296 -3.29 10.26 15.39
N ARG A 297 -2.73 9.16 14.86
CA ARG A 297 -1.43 9.20 14.17
C ARG A 297 -1.45 10.08 12.93
N VAL A 298 -2.50 10.00 12.12
CA VAL A 298 -2.66 10.87 10.94
C VAL A 298 -2.80 12.33 11.36
N ILE A 299 -3.71 12.62 12.28
CA ILE A 299 -3.94 14.00 12.78
C ILE A 299 -2.64 14.58 13.34
N LYS A 300 -1.97 13.85 14.21
CA LYS A 300 -0.71 14.26 14.83
C LYS A 300 0.37 14.56 13.77
N SER A 301 0.53 13.68 12.79
CA SER A 301 1.49 13.86 11.71
C SER A 301 1.21 15.11 10.89
N ASP A 302 -0.04 15.30 10.47
CA ASP A 302 -0.44 16.46 9.68
C ASP A 302 -0.29 17.78 10.48
N LEU A 303 -0.60 17.77 11.80
CA LEU A 303 -0.46 18.96 12.66
C LEU A 303 1.02 19.32 12.93
N ILE A 304 1.90 18.34 13.08
CA ILE A 304 3.35 18.57 13.17
C ILE A 304 3.87 19.14 11.85
N ASP A 305 3.44 18.57 10.74
CA ASP A 305 3.83 18.98 9.38
C ASP A 305 3.49 20.45 9.09
N GLN A 306 2.40 20.93 9.65
CA GLN A 306 1.95 22.32 9.53
C GLN A 306 2.44 23.22 10.67
N ASN A 307 3.34 22.76 11.52
CA ASN A 307 3.85 23.49 12.69
C ASN A 307 2.74 23.97 13.66
N ILE A 308 1.65 23.26 13.75
CA ILE A 308 0.55 23.55 14.69
C ILE A 308 0.86 22.97 16.07
N ILE A 309 1.45 21.80 16.11
CA ILE A 309 1.94 21.15 17.32
C ILE A 309 3.41 20.77 17.17
N LYS A 310 4.10 20.59 18.28
CA LYS A 310 5.44 20.02 18.32
C LYS A 310 5.47 18.81 19.25
N GLU A 311 6.38 17.88 18.98
CA GLU A 311 6.70 16.80 19.88
C GLU A 311 7.60 17.33 21.00
N VAL A 312 7.25 17.02 22.24
CA VAL A 312 8.01 17.32 23.45
C VAL A 312 8.20 16.04 24.26
N LYS A 313 9.25 15.98 25.04
CA LYS A 313 9.56 14.80 25.84
C LYS A 313 9.59 15.17 27.32
N TYR A 314 8.70 14.61 28.07
CA TYR A 314 8.68 14.73 29.52
C TYR A 314 9.13 13.40 30.14
N GLY A 315 10.38 13.34 30.62
CA GLY A 315 10.97 12.08 31.11
C GLY A 315 11.07 11.03 30.00
N SER A 316 10.40 9.89 30.17
CA SER A 316 10.36 8.80 29.16
C SER A 316 9.16 8.87 28.21
N THR A 317 8.22 9.79 28.43
CA THR A 317 6.97 9.87 27.68
C THR A 317 7.04 10.93 26.60
N LYS A 318 6.66 10.58 25.38
CA LYS A 318 6.47 11.52 24.27
C LYS A 318 5.10 12.16 24.39
N GLU A 319 5.06 13.49 24.35
CA GLU A 319 3.85 14.30 24.35
C GLU A 319 3.86 15.28 23.20
N TYR A 320 2.70 15.82 22.89
CA TYR A 320 2.49 16.77 21.82
C TYR A 320 1.90 18.03 22.40
N GLU A 321 2.54 19.15 22.10
CA GLU A 321 2.20 20.47 22.62
C GLU A 321 1.76 21.40 21.50
N TYR A 322 0.65 22.12 21.71
CA TYR A 322 0.22 23.16 20.79
C TYR A 322 1.22 24.32 20.78
N GLN A 323 1.59 24.79 19.59
CA GLN A 323 2.51 25.92 19.45
C GLN A 323 1.72 27.24 19.53
N PHE A 324 2.06 28.08 20.51
CA PHE A 324 1.44 29.40 20.62
C PHE A 324 1.71 30.21 19.35
N GLY A 325 0.65 30.81 18.78
CA GLY A 325 0.77 31.53 17.51
C GLY A 325 0.82 30.62 16.27
N ALA A 326 0.55 29.33 16.41
CA ALA A 326 0.50 28.40 15.28
C ALA A 326 -0.46 28.88 14.18
N PRO A 327 -0.17 28.56 12.92
CA PRO A 327 -1.06 28.87 11.81
C PRO A 327 -2.38 28.10 11.95
N LYS A 328 -3.41 28.57 11.26
CA LYS A 328 -4.63 27.75 11.10
C LYS A 328 -4.31 26.52 10.27
N LEU A 329 -5.05 25.44 10.55
CA LEU A 329 -4.97 24.22 9.78
C LEU A 329 -5.25 24.51 8.29
N ASP A 330 -4.26 24.23 7.45
CA ASP A 330 -4.40 24.36 6.01
C ASP A 330 -5.11 23.13 5.44
N THR A 331 -6.41 23.28 5.27
CA THR A 331 -7.29 22.23 4.70
C THR A 331 -7.24 22.21 3.17
N GLU A 332 -6.83 23.31 2.52
CA GLU A 332 -6.69 23.36 1.06
C GLU A 332 -5.54 22.44 0.61
N LYS A 333 -4.49 22.36 1.40
CA LYS A 333 -3.40 21.41 1.17
C LYS A 333 -3.90 19.95 1.18
N PHE A 334 -4.83 19.60 2.07
CA PHE A 334 -5.39 18.24 2.13
C PHE A 334 -6.21 17.92 0.90
N GLU A 335 -7.02 18.88 0.45
CA GLU A 335 -7.83 18.71 -0.76
C GLU A 335 -6.94 18.66 -2.01
N ALA A 336 -5.94 19.50 -2.12
CA ALA A 336 -4.98 19.45 -3.22
C ALA A 336 -4.26 18.09 -3.33
N LEU A 337 -3.85 17.50 -2.19
CA LEU A 337 -3.25 16.17 -2.15
C LEU A 337 -4.26 15.08 -2.52
N ARG A 338 -5.51 15.18 -2.05
CA ARG A 338 -6.57 14.25 -2.41
C ARG A 338 -6.86 14.27 -3.91
N VAL A 339 -7.02 15.46 -4.49
CA VAL A 339 -7.22 15.64 -5.93
C VAL A 339 -6.05 15.09 -6.74
N ALA A 340 -4.81 15.33 -6.31
CA ALA A 340 -3.64 14.79 -6.98
C ALA A 340 -3.64 13.25 -6.98
N LYS A 341 -3.98 12.61 -5.85
CA LYS A 341 -4.08 11.14 -5.76
C LYS A 341 -5.22 10.56 -6.60
N LEU A 342 -6.36 11.26 -6.68
CA LEU A 342 -7.44 10.86 -7.58
C LEU A 342 -7.01 10.95 -9.05
N LYS A 343 -6.28 11.99 -9.43
CA LYS A 343 -5.71 12.12 -10.78
C LYS A 343 -4.74 10.99 -11.11
N ASP A 344 -3.93 10.57 -10.13
CA ASP A 344 -3.05 9.41 -10.30
C ASP A 344 -3.84 8.12 -10.49
N LEU A 345 -4.93 7.93 -9.74
CA LEU A 345 -5.86 6.81 -9.91
C LEU A 345 -6.55 6.84 -11.28
N ASP A 346 -7.00 8.01 -11.74
CA ASP A 346 -7.55 8.20 -13.10
C ASP A 346 -6.51 7.84 -14.16
N SER A 347 -5.24 8.18 -13.94
CA SER A 347 -4.15 7.78 -14.82
C SER A 347 -3.96 6.26 -14.87
N MET A 348 -4.23 5.57 -13.76
CA MET A 348 -4.22 4.10 -13.75
C MET A 348 -5.38 3.50 -14.57
N VAL A 349 -6.57 4.13 -14.53
CA VAL A 349 -7.68 3.75 -15.42
C VAL A 349 -7.33 4.03 -16.87
N ASN A 350 -6.72 5.18 -17.18
CA ASN A 350 -6.27 5.51 -18.52
C ASN A 350 -5.24 4.49 -19.04
N TYR A 351 -4.39 3.93 -18.16
CA TYR A 351 -3.50 2.84 -18.52
C TYR A 351 -4.26 1.57 -18.97
N VAL A 352 -5.41 1.27 -18.37
CA VAL A 352 -6.25 0.12 -18.79
C VAL A 352 -6.75 0.29 -20.21
N TYR A 353 -7.14 1.51 -20.61
CA TYR A 353 -7.75 1.81 -21.91
C TYR A 353 -6.78 2.34 -22.96
N THR A 354 -5.50 2.51 -22.61
CA THR A 354 -4.52 3.10 -23.55
C THR A 354 -4.35 2.27 -24.82
N GLU A 355 -4.27 2.95 -25.95
CA GLU A 355 -3.84 2.37 -27.24
C GLU A 355 -2.32 2.41 -27.41
N MET A 356 -1.63 3.24 -26.60
CA MET A 356 -0.18 3.31 -26.56
C MET A 356 0.40 2.02 -25.95
N PRO A 357 1.56 1.53 -26.43
CA PRO A 357 2.24 0.41 -25.76
C PRO A 357 2.34 0.62 -24.26
N ARG A 358 1.93 -0.36 -23.48
CA ARG A 358 1.76 -0.21 -22.01
C ARG A 358 3.00 0.25 -21.26
N MET A 359 4.18 -0.28 -21.64
CA MET A 359 5.44 0.16 -21.02
C MET A 359 5.75 1.62 -21.39
N LYS A 360 5.47 2.05 -22.62
CA LYS A 360 5.62 3.45 -23.03
C LYS A 360 4.73 4.39 -22.22
N TYR A 361 3.49 3.95 -21.95
CA TYR A 361 2.57 4.73 -21.09
C TYR A 361 3.17 4.94 -19.69
N LEU A 362 3.70 3.87 -19.07
CA LEU A 362 4.33 3.95 -17.74
C LEU A 362 5.58 4.83 -17.75
N CYS A 363 6.44 4.69 -18.77
CA CYS A 363 7.61 5.53 -18.95
C CYS A 363 7.25 7.02 -19.10
N ASN A 364 6.24 7.34 -19.90
CA ASN A 364 5.76 8.72 -20.08
C ASN A 364 5.23 9.30 -18.75
N PHE A 365 4.47 8.50 -17.98
CA PHE A 365 3.96 8.93 -16.69
C PHE A 365 5.09 9.22 -15.67
N LEU A 366 6.21 8.51 -15.80
CA LEU A 366 7.41 8.66 -14.96
C LEU A 366 8.42 9.68 -15.54
N ASP A 367 8.01 10.50 -16.51
CA ASP A 367 8.87 11.50 -17.17
C ASP A 367 10.12 10.88 -17.84
N CYS A 368 10.01 9.64 -18.32
CA CYS A 368 11.08 8.97 -19.06
C CYS A 368 10.82 9.09 -20.58
N ASN A 369 11.64 9.88 -21.26
CA ASN A 369 11.48 10.20 -22.69
C ASN A 369 12.33 9.27 -23.59
N GLU A 370 12.42 7.99 -23.29
CA GLU A 370 13.16 7.07 -24.11
C GLU A 370 12.35 6.62 -25.35
N ASN A 371 12.94 6.74 -26.53
CA ASN A 371 12.38 6.24 -27.79
C ASN A 371 12.90 4.84 -28.07
N THR A 372 12.16 3.82 -27.65
CA THR A 372 12.44 2.42 -27.95
C THR A 372 11.17 1.70 -28.42
N ASN A 373 11.33 0.58 -29.10
CA ASN A 373 10.21 -0.28 -29.48
C ASN A 373 9.72 -1.04 -28.23
N PHE A 374 8.44 -0.92 -27.95
CA PHE A 374 7.77 -1.55 -26.81
C PHE A 374 6.83 -2.65 -27.30
N ASP A 375 7.37 -3.77 -27.74
CA ASP A 375 6.58 -4.78 -28.45
C ASP A 375 5.93 -5.84 -27.55
N ASN A 376 6.25 -5.86 -26.25
CA ASN A 376 5.80 -6.89 -25.33
C ASN A 376 4.52 -6.52 -24.54
N CYS A 377 3.49 -6.04 -25.26
CA CYS A 377 2.22 -5.65 -24.68
C CYS A 377 1.04 -6.28 -25.43
N ASP A 378 -0.07 -6.54 -24.73
CA ASP A 378 -1.30 -7.10 -25.32
C ASP A 378 -1.99 -6.18 -26.32
N ASN A 379 -1.70 -4.89 -26.29
CA ASN A 379 -2.17 -3.88 -27.24
C ASN A 379 -1.16 -3.59 -28.37
N THR A 380 -0.11 -4.39 -28.49
CA THR A 380 0.85 -4.37 -29.60
C THR A 380 0.96 -5.76 -30.25
N ASN A 381 1.98 -6.54 -29.85
CA ASN A 381 2.32 -7.81 -30.49
C ASN A 381 1.88 -9.05 -29.72
N LEU A 382 1.50 -8.93 -28.43
CA LEU A 382 1.03 -10.07 -27.67
C LEU A 382 -0.43 -10.40 -27.98
N LYS A 383 -0.74 -11.69 -28.03
CA LYS A 383 -2.11 -12.17 -28.17
C LYS A 383 -2.94 -11.79 -26.94
N LYS A 384 -4.16 -11.30 -27.15
CA LYS A 384 -5.12 -11.05 -26.08
C LYS A 384 -5.48 -12.35 -25.37
N GLU A 385 -5.62 -12.29 -24.06
CA GLU A 385 -6.06 -13.43 -23.26
C GLU A 385 -7.53 -13.72 -23.48
N SER A 386 -7.87 -15.03 -23.48
CA SER A 386 -9.26 -15.46 -23.52
C SER A 386 -9.82 -15.55 -22.09
N LEU A 387 -11.09 -15.20 -21.94
CA LEU A 387 -11.87 -15.41 -20.72
C LEU A 387 -12.60 -16.76 -20.69
N GLU A 388 -12.45 -17.58 -21.74
CA GLU A 388 -13.07 -18.89 -21.78
C GLU A 388 -12.49 -19.80 -20.69
N VAL A 389 -13.38 -20.37 -19.90
CA VAL A 389 -13.05 -21.24 -18.76
C VAL A 389 -13.80 -22.55 -18.88
N PRO A 390 -13.17 -23.69 -18.58
CA PRO A 390 -13.87 -24.96 -18.53
C PRO A 390 -15.06 -24.95 -17.55
N GLN A 391 -16.20 -25.51 -17.95
CA GLN A 391 -17.42 -25.57 -17.14
C GLN A 391 -17.19 -26.25 -15.77
N GLU A 392 -16.25 -27.18 -15.70
CA GLU A 392 -15.88 -27.85 -14.46
C GLU A 392 -15.37 -26.85 -13.39
N LEU A 393 -14.62 -25.83 -13.79
CA LEU A 393 -14.13 -24.79 -12.87
C LEU A 393 -15.27 -23.91 -12.34
N ASN A 394 -16.31 -23.65 -13.15
CA ASN A 394 -17.51 -22.95 -12.66
C ASN A 394 -18.21 -23.76 -11.55
N ASN A 395 -18.35 -25.06 -11.74
CA ASN A 395 -18.95 -25.91 -10.73
C ASN A 395 -18.11 -25.96 -9.45
N LYS A 396 -16.78 -26.07 -9.58
CA LYS A 396 -15.86 -26.00 -8.43
C LYS A 396 -15.93 -24.66 -7.70
N LEU A 397 -16.11 -23.54 -8.42
CA LEU A 397 -16.24 -22.24 -7.80
C LEU A 397 -17.55 -22.10 -7.03
N GLN A 398 -18.65 -22.64 -7.54
CA GLN A 398 -19.92 -22.70 -6.81
C GLN A 398 -19.80 -23.53 -5.53
N ASP A 399 -19.17 -24.70 -5.62
CA ASP A 399 -18.90 -25.53 -4.45
C ASP A 399 -18.00 -24.83 -3.43
N PHE A 400 -16.94 -24.15 -3.91
CA PHE A 400 -16.07 -23.33 -3.06
C PHE A 400 -16.84 -22.23 -2.32
N HIS A 401 -17.73 -21.50 -2.99
CA HIS A 401 -18.55 -20.48 -2.34
C HIS A 401 -19.45 -21.05 -1.26
N LEU A 402 -20.05 -22.22 -1.49
CA LEU A 402 -20.89 -22.89 -0.51
C LEU A 402 -20.10 -23.37 0.72
N ASN A 403 -18.92 -23.92 0.52
CA ASN A 403 -18.14 -24.55 1.59
C ASN A 403 -17.17 -23.58 2.29
N TYR A 404 -16.58 -22.65 1.55
CA TYR A 404 -15.61 -21.69 2.12
C TYR A 404 -16.29 -20.48 2.76
N PHE A 405 -17.41 -20.04 2.21
CA PHE A 405 -18.26 -18.99 2.80
C PHE A 405 -19.53 -19.62 3.37
N PRO A 406 -19.44 -20.25 4.56
CA PRO A 406 -20.57 -20.95 5.14
C PRO A 406 -21.73 -20.00 5.40
N LEU A 407 -22.93 -20.51 5.25
CA LEU A 407 -24.15 -19.78 5.55
C LEU A 407 -24.17 -19.36 7.03
N LEU A 408 -24.58 -18.14 7.31
CA LEU A 408 -24.81 -17.72 8.68
C LEU A 408 -26.04 -18.44 9.24
N ASN A 409 -25.87 -19.12 10.38
CA ASN A 409 -27.03 -19.70 11.07
C ASN A 409 -27.85 -18.59 11.72
N THR A 410 -28.97 -18.24 11.09
CA THR A 410 -29.84 -17.14 11.52
C THR A 410 -30.43 -17.37 12.91
N ALA A 411 -30.63 -18.62 13.34
CA ALA A 411 -31.11 -18.93 14.68
C ALA A 411 -30.11 -18.51 15.78
N ILE A 412 -28.83 -18.55 15.50
CA ILE A 412 -27.78 -18.08 16.41
C ILE A 412 -27.70 -16.56 16.39
N ALA A 413 -27.83 -15.94 15.22
CA ALA A 413 -27.75 -14.48 15.07
C ALA A 413 -28.93 -13.75 15.78
N THR A 414 -30.11 -14.33 15.79
CA THR A 414 -31.31 -13.74 16.43
C THR A 414 -31.30 -13.83 17.96
N SER A 415 -30.47 -14.69 18.56
CA SER A 415 -30.44 -14.91 20.00
C SER A 415 -29.40 -14.08 20.78
N LYS A 416 -28.46 -13.42 20.11
CA LYS A 416 -27.40 -12.64 20.76
C LYS A 416 -27.81 -11.18 20.97
N THR A 417 -27.92 -10.78 22.23
CA THR A 417 -27.97 -9.38 22.64
C THR A 417 -26.51 -8.91 22.75
N VAL A 418 -26.11 -7.94 21.94
CA VAL A 418 -24.77 -7.32 22.07
C VAL A 418 -24.96 -5.95 22.70
N GLN A 419 -24.48 -5.80 23.94
CA GLN A 419 -24.41 -4.52 24.69
C GLN A 419 -25.68 -3.65 24.63
N GLY A 420 -26.84 -4.25 24.87
CA GLY A 420 -28.11 -3.50 25.00
C GLY A 420 -28.80 -3.16 23.67
N THR A 421 -28.22 -3.48 22.53
CA THR A 421 -28.84 -3.26 21.22
C THR A 421 -29.57 -4.52 20.77
N LYS A 422 -30.88 -4.45 20.59
CA LYS A 422 -31.68 -5.56 20.06
C LYS A 422 -31.60 -5.49 18.52
N TRP A 423 -30.98 -6.48 17.92
CA TRP A 423 -31.02 -6.70 16.47
C TRP A 423 -32.35 -7.33 16.08
N LYS A 424 -33.12 -6.66 15.26
CA LYS A 424 -34.31 -7.23 14.64
C LYS A 424 -33.97 -7.55 13.19
N ILE A 425 -33.58 -8.78 12.93
CA ILE A 425 -33.49 -9.27 11.55
C ILE A 425 -34.92 -9.55 11.11
N LEU A 426 -35.45 -8.73 10.21
CA LEU A 426 -36.72 -8.98 9.55
C LEU A 426 -36.50 -10.07 8.50
N ILE A 427 -36.71 -11.31 8.87
CA ILE A 427 -36.76 -12.43 7.94
C ILE A 427 -38.16 -12.44 7.34
N THR A 428 -38.30 -11.92 6.13
CA THR A 428 -39.58 -11.92 5.41
C THR A 428 -39.95 -13.30 4.85
N GLN A 429 -38.99 -14.23 4.79
CA GLN A 429 -39.22 -15.65 4.44
C GLN A 429 -38.29 -16.56 5.27
N PRO A 430 -38.81 -17.59 5.95
CA PRO A 430 -38.04 -18.35 6.94
C PRO A 430 -36.90 -19.25 6.38
N ASN A 431 -36.68 -19.32 5.09
CA ASN A 431 -35.74 -20.25 4.48
C ASN A 431 -34.64 -19.63 3.63
N VAL A 432 -34.42 -18.31 3.63
CA VAL A 432 -33.59 -17.66 2.59
C VAL A 432 -32.70 -16.53 3.08
N LEU A 433 -32.22 -16.50 4.31
CA LEU A 433 -31.12 -15.56 4.60
C LEU A 433 -29.77 -16.28 4.47
N GLU A 434 -29.30 -16.44 3.25
CA GLU A 434 -27.94 -16.83 2.96
C GLU A 434 -27.05 -15.60 3.09
N VAL A 435 -26.34 -15.49 4.20
CA VAL A 435 -25.31 -14.44 4.42
C VAL A 435 -23.96 -15.10 4.27
N ARG A 436 -23.23 -14.70 3.26
CA ARG A 436 -21.88 -15.21 3.00
C ARG A 436 -20.84 -14.38 3.74
N LYS A 437 -19.65 -14.96 3.96
CA LYS A 437 -18.55 -14.33 4.68
C LYS A 437 -18.12 -12.97 4.10
N ASP A 438 -18.33 -12.76 2.80
CA ASP A 438 -18.05 -11.50 2.12
C ASP A 438 -19.16 -10.46 2.28
N ASP A 439 -20.35 -10.86 2.68
CA ASP A 439 -21.45 -9.95 2.88
C ASP A 439 -21.21 -9.04 4.09
N ILE A 440 -21.67 -7.80 3.99
CA ILE A 440 -21.53 -6.82 5.07
C ILE A 440 -22.16 -7.32 6.35
N LEU A 441 -23.33 -8.00 6.27
CA LEU A 441 -24.03 -8.58 7.42
C LEU A 441 -23.20 -9.66 8.09
N TYR A 442 -22.56 -10.56 7.33
CA TYR A 442 -21.68 -11.59 7.89
C TYR A 442 -20.49 -10.98 8.61
N LYS A 443 -19.81 -10.04 7.95
CA LYS A 443 -18.66 -9.30 8.56
C LYS A 443 -19.08 -8.58 9.84
N SER A 444 -20.24 -7.98 9.85
CA SER A 444 -20.79 -7.29 11.03
C SER A 444 -21.14 -8.23 12.16
N CYS A 445 -21.64 -9.43 11.85
CA CYS A 445 -21.99 -10.43 12.85
C CYS A 445 -20.79 -11.19 13.42
N THR A 446 -19.65 -11.22 12.71
CA THR A 446 -18.45 -11.97 13.11
C THR A 446 -17.33 -11.11 13.67
N MET A 447 -17.36 -9.80 13.45
CA MET A 447 -16.39 -8.84 13.99
C MET A 447 -16.94 -8.09 15.19
N ASP A 448 -16.09 -7.77 16.17
CA ASP A 448 -16.43 -7.02 17.39
C ASP A 448 -16.84 -5.54 17.13
N ASN A 449 -17.05 -5.14 15.89
CA ASN A 449 -17.43 -3.79 15.48
C ASN A 449 -18.80 -3.77 14.77
N TYR A 450 -19.84 -3.87 15.57
CA TYR A 450 -21.24 -3.87 15.09
C TYR A 450 -21.82 -2.47 14.77
N THR A 451 -21.04 -1.42 14.91
CA THR A 451 -21.54 -0.03 14.80
C THR A 451 -21.55 0.55 13.39
N SER A 452 -21.15 -0.20 12.38
CA SER A 452 -21.00 0.34 11.02
C SER A 452 -22.03 -0.13 9.97
N VAL A 453 -23.12 -0.80 10.39
CA VAL A 453 -24.08 -1.38 9.44
C VAL A 453 -25.39 -0.60 9.34
N PHE A 454 -25.55 0.47 10.14
CA PHE A 454 -26.74 1.32 10.07
C PHE A 454 -26.39 2.81 10.15
#